data_871020aa7ed371702f52357513a43bba
#
_entry.id   871020aa7ed371702f52357513a43bba
#
_cell.length_a   1.000
_cell.length_b   1.000
_cell.length_c   1.000
_cell.angle_alpha   90.00
_cell.angle_beta   90.00
_cell.angle_gamma   90.00
#
_symmetry.space_group_name_H-M   'P 1'
#
loop_
_entity.id
_entity.type
_entity.pdbx_description
1 polymer ?
#
loop_
_entity_poly.entity_id
_entity_poly.type
_entity_poly.pdbx_seq_one_letter_code
_entity_poly.pdbx_strand_id
1 'polypeptide(L)'
;MPGLTEADVDVALITDDDSVYYFTGFYDYLYMEFGRPTILAVSRDGGSLLITPSMEMDMAEAAAVVDQVEAWNYGMGKEWREALPALLNGSGLVAIEPEQMPAVVRNYADSLVKKKQLFDVTNIVAEMRMVKSSEELQLARHAAQVAMAMITA
;
A
#
# COMPACT_ATOMS: atom_id res chain seq x y z
N MET A 1 6.00 -10.38 6.18
CA MET A 1 6.09 -10.76 4.75
C MET A 1 7.31 -11.68 4.53
N PRO A 2 7.13 -13.01 4.39
CA PRO A 2 8.28 -13.94 4.30
C PRO A 2 9.25 -13.62 3.16
N GLY A 3 8.78 -13.23 1.99
CA GLY A 3 9.62 -12.96 0.83
C GLY A 3 10.49 -11.70 0.90
N LEU A 4 10.17 -10.73 1.77
CA LEU A 4 10.95 -9.50 1.91
C LEU A 4 12.20 -9.69 2.76
N THR A 5 12.18 -10.63 3.69
CA THR A 5 13.36 -10.96 4.52
C THR A 5 14.44 -11.71 3.75
N GLU A 6 14.06 -12.50 2.72
CA GLU A 6 15.01 -13.19 1.85
C GLU A 6 15.70 -12.24 0.87
N ALA A 7 15.03 -11.16 0.45
CA ALA A 7 15.55 -10.16 -0.49
C ALA A 7 16.38 -9.05 0.18
N ASP A 8 16.56 -9.07 1.51
CA ASP A 8 17.28 -8.05 2.29
C ASP A 8 16.70 -6.63 2.13
N VAL A 9 15.38 -6.53 1.94
CA VAL A 9 14.64 -5.27 1.79
C VAL A 9 14.53 -4.56 3.13
N ASP A 10 14.81 -3.26 3.17
CA ASP A 10 14.70 -2.45 4.38
C ASP A 10 13.31 -1.84 4.56
N VAL A 11 12.72 -1.37 3.46
CA VAL A 11 11.39 -0.75 3.44
C VAL A 11 10.64 -1.20 2.19
N ALA A 12 9.35 -1.52 2.33
CA ALA A 12 8.44 -1.67 1.23
C ALA A 12 7.51 -0.45 1.13
N LEU A 13 7.41 0.15 -0.05
CA LEU A 13 6.44 1.20 -0.38
C LEU A 13 5.40 0.61 -1.32
N ILE A 14 4.19 0.46 -0.84
CA ILE A 14 3.04 -0.08 -1.57
C ILE A 14 2.06 1.06 -1.81
N THR A 15 1.62 1.19 -3.06
CA THR A 15 0.72 2.28 -3.49
C THR A 15 -0.43 1.79 -4.36
N ASP A 16 -0.43 0.53 -4.78
CA ASP A 16 -1.56 -0.09 -5.44
C ASP A 16 -2.72 -0.24 -4.44
N ASP A 17 -3.90 0.26 -4.78
CA ASP A 17 -5.08 0.27 -3.92
C ASP A 17 -5.50 -1.13 -3.47
N ASP A 18 -5.48 -2.09 -4.37
CA ASP A 18 -5.75 -3.49 -4.06
C ASP A 18 -4.72 -4.09 -3.10
N SER A 19 -3.44 -3.75 -3.28
CA SER A 19 -2.35 -4.22 -2.43
C SER A 19 -2.39 -3.54 -1.05
N VAL A 20 -2.66 -2.23 -1.01
CA VAL A 20 -2.89 -1.49 0.25
C VAL A 20 -4.07 -2.11 1.00
N TYR A 21 -5.20 -2.35 0.33
CA TYR A 21 -6.36 -3.02 0.94
C TYR A 21 -6.02 -4.41 1.46
N TYR A 22 -5.30 -5.21 0.68
CA TYR A 22 -4.90 -6.56 1.07
C TYR A 22 -4.07 -6.58 2.35
N PHE A 23 -3.13 -5.63 2.50
CA PHE A 23 -2.24 -5.59 3.66
C PHE A 23 -2.83 -4.89 4.88
N THR A 24 -3.76 -3.94 4.69
CA THR A 24 -4.23 -3.07 5.77
C THR A 24 -5.71 -3.23 6.09
N GLY A 25 -6.52 -3.73 5.17
CA GLY A 25 -7.97 -3.71 5.26
C GLY A 25 -8.60 -2.34 4.92
N PHE A 26 -7.80 -1.32 4.67
CA PHE A 26 -8.27 0.02 4.28
C PHE A 26 -8.36 0.13 2.76
N TYR A 27 -9.54 0.47 2.26
CA TYR A 27 -9.78 0.74 0.85
C TYR A 27 -9.82 2.25 0.61
N ASP A 28 -8.89 2.74 -0.20
CA ASP A 28 -8.78 4.13 -0.59
C ASP A 28 -9.78 4.46 -1.72
N TYR A 29 -10.74 5.29 -1.42
CA TYR A 29 -11.77 5.70 -2.37
C TYR A 29 -11.29 6.73 -3.42
N LEU A 30 -10.23 7.47 -3.10
CA LEU A 30 -9.82 8.63 -3.89
C LEU A 30 -8.62 8.37 -4.78
N TYR A 31 -7.99 7.22 -4.64
CA TYR A 31 -6.75 6.86 -5.32
C TYR A 31 -6.80 7.08 -6.84
N MET A 32 -7.83 6.60 -7.49
CA MET A 32 -7.91 6.59 -8.96
C MET A 32 -8.28 7.93 -9.58
N GLU A 33 -8.97 8.79 -8.86
CA GLU A 33 -9.63 9.92 -9.53
C GLU A 33 -8.80 11.20 -9.60
N PHE A 34 -7.77 11.39 -8.78
CA PHE A 34 -7.09 12.67 -8.70
C PHE A 34 -5.57 12.59 -8.52
N GLY A 35 -4.96 11.43 -8.70
CA GLY A 35 -3.52 11.27 -8.50
C GLY A 35 -3.08 11.57 -7.06
N ARG A 36 -3.96 11.30 -6.10
CA ARG A 36 -3.73 11.50 -4.67
C ARG A 36 -3.21 10.20 -4.08
N PRO A 37 -1.92 10.09 -3.76
CA PRO A 37 -1.40 8.82 -3.32
C PRO A 37 -1.81 8.51 -1.88
N THR A 38 -2.28 7.28 -1.68
CA THR A 38 -2.18 6.57 -0.41
C THR A 38 -0.93 5.69 -0.49
N ILE A 39 -0.11 5.72 0.54
CA ILE A 39 1.17 5.03 0.57
C ILE A 39 1.25 4.21 1.85
N LEU A 40 1.35 2.91 1.72
CA LEU A 40 1.70 2.03 2.82
C LEU A 40 3.23 1.84 2.82
N ALA A 41 3.87 2.22 3.91
CA ALA A 41 5.26 1.92 4.18
C ALA A 41 5.37 0.82 5.24
N VAL A 42 6.12 -0.23 4.95
CA VAL A 42 6.40 -1.33 5.89
C VAL A 42 7.91 -1.47 6.02
N SER A 43 8.42 -1.29 7.24
CA SER A 43 9.85 -1.45 7.52
C SER A 43 10.20 -2.91 7.84
N ARG A 44 11.48 -3.24 7.71
CA ARG A 44 12.00 -4.59 7.98
C ARG A 44 11.73 -5.07 9.41
N ASP A 45 11.78 -4.18 10.37
CA ASP A 45 11.51 -4.47 11.80
C ASP A 45 10.03 -4.66 12.11
N GLY A 46 9.17 -4.53 11.12
CA GLY A 46 7.72 -4.77 11.19
C GLY A 46 6.90 -3.51 11.45
N GLY A 47 7.52 -2.33 11.60
CA GLY A 47 6.78 -1.08 11.70
C GLY A 47 6.02 -0.74 10.42
N SER A 48 4.79 -0.27 10.55
CA SER A 48 3.90 0.05 9.43
C SER A 48 3.30 1.45 9.57
N LEU A 49 3.34 2.21 8.46
CA LEU A 49 2.79 3.56 8.36
C LEU A 49 1.92 3.67 7.10
N LEU A 50 0.69 4.10 7.28
CA LEU A 50 -0.22 4.44 6.20
C LEU A 50 -0.29 5.96 6.05
N ILE A 51 0.08 6.48 4.89
CA ILE A 51 0.00 7.91 4.55
C ILE A 51 -1.17 8.07 3.58
N THR A 52 -2.20 8.82 3.97
CA THR A 52 -3.45 8.95 3.20
C THR A 52 -3.92 10.41 3.12
N PRO A 53 -4.75 10.80 2.14
CA PRO A 53 -5.37 12.13 2.12
C PRO A 53 -6.14 12.42 3.40
N SER A 54 -6.08 13.65 3.92
CA SER A 54 -6.72 14.03 5.18
C SER A 54 -8.24 13.81 5.19
N MET A 55 -8.88 13.86 4.03
CA MET A 55 -10.32 13.60 3.93
C MET A 55 -10.69 12.11 4.12
N GLU A 56 -9.73 11.21 4.12
CA GLU A 56 -9.91 9.78 4.37
C GLU A 56 -9.37 9.33 5.73
N MET A 57 -8.81 10.25 6.52
CA MET A 57 -8.15 9.96 7.79
C MET A 57 -9.05 9.17 8.75
N ASP A 58 -10.29 9.62 8.97
CA ASP A 58 -11.22 8.95 9.89
C ASP A 58 -11.55 7.51 9.45
N MET A 59 -11.64 7.28 8.13
CA MET A 59 -11.87 5.94 7.58
C MET A 59 -10.62 5.07 7.70
N ALA A 60 -9.46 5.63 7.47
CA ALA A 60 -8.19 4.93 7.60
C ALA A 60 -7.93 4.52 9.06
N GLU A 61 -8.14 5.42 10.02
CA GLU A 61 -8.02 5.12 11.45
C GLU A 61 -9.01 4.04 11.92
N ALA A 62 -10.21 4.00 11.33
CA ALA A 62 -11.22 3.02 11.68
C ALA A 62 -11.00 1.63 11.07
N ALA A 63 -10.36 1.54 9.89
CA ALA A 63 -10.29 0.32 9.10
C ALA A 63 -8.87 -0.26 8.97
N ALA A 64 -7.83 0.60 8.92
CA ALA A 64 -6.48 0.14 8.64
C ALA A 64 -5.85 -0.57 9.85
N VAL A 65 -5.30 -1.75 9.60
CA VAL A 65 -4.49 -2.50 10.57
C VAL A 65 -3.02 -2.16 10.34
N VAL A 66 -2.60 -1.01 10.89
CA VAL A 66 -1.24 -0.48 10.82
C VAL A 66 -0.84 0.13 12.16
N ASP A 67 0.46 0.37 12.39
CA ASP A 67 0.93 0.97 13.64
C ASP A 67 0.65 2.48 13.69
N GLN A 68 0.71 3.15 12.54
CA GLN A 68 0.50 4.59 12.43
C GLN A 68 -0.25 4.96 11.16
N VAL A 69 -1.10 5.99 11.25
CA VAL A 69 -1.74 6.65 10.11
C VAL A 69 -1.34 8.12 10.11
N GLU A 70 -0.87 8.61 8.98
CA GLU A 70 -0.56 10.02 8.76
C GLU A 70 -1.43 10.59 7.64
N ALA A 71 -2.01 11.77 7.89
CA ALA A 71 -2.79 12.47 6.90
C ALA A 71 -1.97 13.52 6.16
N TRP A 72 -2.16 13.64 4.86
CA TRP A 72 -1.64 14.74 4.07
C TRP A 72 -2.76 15.60 3.48
N ASN A 73 -2.52 16.92 3.36
CA ASN A 73 -3.50 17.88 2.91
C ASN A 73 -3.32 18.23 1.43
N TYR A 74 -4.42 18.16 0.69
CA TYR A 74 -4.47 18.60 -0.69
C TYR A 74 -4.36 20.14 -0.79
N GLY A 75 -3.37 20.61 -1.51
CA GLY A 75 -3.12 22.03 -1.71
C GLY A 75 -1.74 22.49 -1.24
N MET A 76 -1.18 21.87 -0.24
CA MET A 76 0.22 22.04 0.16
C MET A 76 1.12 21.01 -0.51
N GLY A 77 0.62 19.79 -0.73
CA GLY A 77 1.23 18.73 -1.56
C GLY A 77 2.59 18.24 -1.10
N LYS A 78 2.95 18.56 0.15
CA LYS A 78 4.30 18.29 0.67
C LYS A 78 4.31 17.21 1.73
N GLU A 79 3.21 16.99 2.44
CA GLU A 79 3.16 16.19 3.64
C GLU A 79 3.53 14.72 3.40
N TRP A 80 2.97 14.07 2.39
CA TRP A 80 3.38 12.71 2.04
C TRP A 80 4.84 12.63 1.58
N ARG A 81 5.35 13.70 0.95
CA ARG A 81 6.77 13.80 0.57
C ARG A 81 7.67 14.05 1.76
N GLU A 82 7.16 14.70 2.80
CA GLU A 82 7.93 14.98 4.03
C GLU A 82 8.16 13.69 4.84
N ALA A 83 7.20 12.77 4.83
CA ALA A 83 7.33 11.47 5.51
C ALA A 83 8.35 10.53 4.83
N LEU A 84 8.36 10.49 3.50
CA LEU A 84 9.19 9.55 2.75
C LEU A 84 10.71 9.67 2.99
N PRO A 85 11.32 10.87 3.09
CA PRO A 85 12.75 10.97 3.39
C PRO A 85 13.16 10.33 4.71
N ALA A 86 12.32 10.44 5.74
CA ALA A 86 12.59 9.81 7.03
C ALA A 86 12.55 8.28 6.95
N LEU A 87 11.63 7.74 6.14
CA LEU A 87 11.48 6.30 5.93
C LEU A 87 12.59 5.71 5.04
N LEU A 88 13.05 6.47 4.05
CA LEU A 88 14.00 6.00 3.04
C LEU A 88 15.44 6.36 3.33
N ASN A 89 15.68 7.27 4.29
CA ASN A 89 17.04 7.74 4.59
C ASN A 89 17.86 6.62 5.26
N GLY A 90 18.92 6.20 4.57
CA GLY A 90 19.77 5.12 5.03
C GLY A 90 19.31 3.72 4.64
N SER A 91 18.18 3.57 3.95
CA SER A 91 17.72 2.29 3.41
C SER A 91 18.65 1.79 2.33
N GLY A 92 19.04 0.51 2.39
CA GLY A 92 19.83 -0.16 1.38
C GLY A 92 18.98 -0.57 0.18
N LEU A 93 17.86 -1.25 0.41
CA LEU A 93 16.96 -1.75 -0.62
C LEU A 93 15.51 -1.39 -0.29
N VAL A 94 14.82 -0.79 -1.25
CA VAL A 94 13.41 -0.38 -1.14
C VAL A 94 12.57 -1.20 -2.11
N ALA A 95 11.58 -1.92 -1.60
CA ALA A 95 10.64 -2.69 -2.40
C ALA A 95 9.50 -1.80 -2.91
N ILE A 96 9.14 -1.98 -4.15
CA ILE A 96 8.03 -1.25 -4.81
C ILE A 96 7.30 -2.16 -5.79
N GLU A 97 6.09 -1.77 -6.16
CA GLU A 97 5.35 -2.30 -7.31
C GLU A 97 5.43 -1.27 -8.45
N PRO A 98 6.45 -1.32 -9.31
CA PRO A 98 6.82 -0.19 -10.18
C PRO A 98 5.78 0.19 -11.23
N GLU A 99 4.98 -0.77 -11.72
CA GLU A 99 3.93 -0.50 -12.71
C GLU A 99 2.63 0.00 -12.08
N GLN A 100 2.43 -0.26 -10.79
CA GLN A 100 1.25 0.17 -10.04
C GLN A 100 1.47 1.47 -9.27
N MET A 101 2.73 1.90 -9.15
CA MET A 101 3.06 3.11 -8.41
C MET A 101 2.77 4.36 -9.25
N PRO A 102 1.99 5.34 -8.72
CA PRO A 102 1.75 6.60 -9.42
C PRO A 102 3.06 7.29 -9.78
N ALA A 103 3.14 7.83 -10.99
CA ALA A 103 4.37 8.45 -11.51
C ALA A 103 4.92 9.55 -10.58
N VAL A 104 4.04 10.29 -9.90
CA VAL A 104 4.43 11.34 -8.95
C VAL A 104 5.16 10.78 -7.73
N VAL A 105 4.72 9.63 -7.21
CA VAL A 105 5.37 8.94 -6.09
C VAL A 105 6.66 8.30 -6.55
N ARG A 106 6.63 7.62 -7.71
CA ARG A 106 7.78 6.96 -8.30
C ARG A 106 8.93 7.93 -8.56
N ASN A 107 8.66 9.05 -9.21
CA ASN A 107 9.67 10.07 -9.51
C ASN A 107 10.28 10.66 -8.24
N TYR A 108 9.47 10.80 -7.19
CA TYR A 108 9.98 11.30 -5.91
C TYR A 108 10.82 10.25 -5.19
N ALA A 109 10.38 9.01 -5.11
CA ALA A 109 11.16 7.91 -4.56
C ALA A 109 12.50 7.74 -5.31
N ASP A 110 12.47 7.78 -6.65
CA ASP A 110 13.69 7.74 -7.50
C ASP A 110 14.68 8.89 -7.21
N SER A 111 14.20 10.03 -6.72
CA SER A 111 15.04 11.15 -6.31
C SER A 111 15.71 10.98 -4.94
N LEU A 112 15.11 10.17 -4.08
CA LEU A 112 15.59 9.92 -2.71
C LEU A 112 16.56 8.72 -2.63
N VAL A 113 16.37 7.72 -3.48
CA VAL A 113 17.16 6.50 -3.49
C VAL A 113 17.81 6.28 -4.86
N LYS A 114 18.95 5.57 -4.87
CA LYS A 114 19.60 5.21 -6.13
C LYS A 114 18.76 4.13 -6.83
N LYS A 115 18.66 4.18 -8.16
CA LYS A 115 17.90 3.17 -8.96
C LYS A 115 18.26 1.71 -8.63
N LYS A 116 19.48 1.44 -8.24
CA LYS A 116 19.95 0.09 -7.85
C LYS A 116 19.42 -0.36 -6.49
N GLN A 117 18.76 0.52 -5.75
CA GLN A 117 18.17 0.25 -4.44
C GLN A 117 16.66 -0.02 -4.53
N LEU A 118 16.08 0.02 -5.73
CA LEU A 118 14.67 -0.32 -5.94
C LEU A 118 14.55 -1.79 -6.35
N PHE A 119 13.71 -2.51 -5.63
CA PHE A 119 13.42 -3.93 -5.84
C PHE A 119 11.96 -4.11 -6.20
N ASP A 120 11.68 -4.77 -7.33
CA ASP A 120 10.34 -5.06 -7.79
C ASP A 120 9.75 -6.25 -7.01
N VAL A 121 8.66 -5.99 -6.27
CA VAL A 121 7.94 -7.02 -5.49
C VAL A 121 6.59 -7.40 -6.09
N THR A 122 6.27 -6.93 -7.29
CA THR A 122 4.97 -7.19 -7.94
C THR A 122 4.61 -8.68 -7.95
N ASN A 123 5.53 -9.53 -8.35
CA ASN A 123 5.29 -10.98 -8.39
C ASN A 123 5.12 -11.57 -6.98
N ILE A 124 5.89 -11.10 -6.00
CA ILE A 124 5.79 -11.58 -4.61
C ILE A 124 4.43 -11.24 -4.04
N VAL A 125 3.98 -9.99 -4.22
CA VAL A 125 2.65 -9.55 -3.78
C VAL A 125 1.54 -10.32 -4.50
N ALA A 126 1.68 -10.52 -5.81
CA ALA A 126 0.72 -11.30 -6.59
C ALA A 126 0.62 -12.75 -6.09
N GLU A 127 1.73 -13.42 -5.80
CA GLU A 127 1.75 -14.77 -5.24
C GLU A 127 1.10 -14.83 -3.86
N MET A 128 1.36 -13.86 -2.99
CA MET A 128 0.70 -13.77 -1.68
C MET A 128 -0.82 -13.63 -1.81
N ARG A 129 -1.30 -12.81 -2.76
CA ARG A 129 -2.73 -12.61 -3.04
C ARG A 129 -3.38 -13.79 -3.75
N MET A 130 -2.61 -14.64 -4.45
CA MET A 130 -3.14 -15.81 -5.15
C MET A 130 -3.62 -16.91 -4.20
N VAL A 131 -2.90 -17.14 -3.10
CA VAL A 131 -3.25 -18.16 -2.11
C VAL A 131 -4.18 -17.56 -1.07
N LYS A 132 -5.49 -17.85 -1.19
CA LYS A 132 -6.52 -17.29 -0.32
C LYS A 132 -6.55 -18.01 1.04
N SER A 133 -6.75 -17.25 2.10
CA SER A 133 -7.05 -17.79 3.43
C SER A 133 -8.45 -18.41 3.49
N SER A 134 -8.73 -19.12 4.58
CA SER A 134 -10.07 -19.69 4.82
C SER A 134 -11.14 -18.59 4.94
N GLU A 135 -10.79 -17.48 5.56
CA GLU A 135 -11.63 -16.29 5.77
C GLU A 135 -11.94 -15.61 4.44
N GLU A 136 -10.94 -15.36 3.60
CA GLU A 136 -11.11 -14.79 2.26
C GLU A 136 -12.00 -15.67 1.38
N LEU A 137 -11.84 -17.00 1.45
CA LEU A 137 -12.70 -17.94 0.73
C LEU A 137 -14.15 -17.89 1.22
N GLN A 138 -14.39 -17.72 2.52
CA GLN A 138 -15.74 -17.56 3.06
C GLN A 138 -16.40 -16.28 2.58
N LEU A 139 -15.67 -15.14 2.59
CA LEU A 139 -16.14 -13.88 2.08
C LEU A 139 -16.47 -13.95 0.58
N ALA A 140 -15.61 -14.56 -0.21
CA ALA A 140 -15.83 -14.76 -1.64
C ALA A 140 -17.09 -15.61 -1.93
N ARG A 141 -17.29 -16.70 -1.17
CA ARG A 141 -18.52 -17.52 -1.29
C ARG A 141 -19.76 -16.75 -0.90
N HIS A 142 -19.70 -15.95 0.18
CA HIS A 142 -20.83 -15.12 0.59
C HIS A 142 -21.18 -14.06 -0.47
N ALA A 143 -20.18 -13.38 -1.00
CA ALA A 143 -20.38 -12.40 -2.08
C ALA A 143 -21.01 -13.06 -3.33
N ALA A 144 -20.57 -14.26 -3.71
CA ALA A 144 -21.16 -15.00 -4.81
C ALA A 144 -22.63 -15.38 -4.54
N GLN A 145 -22.98 -15.78 -3.32
CA GLN A 145 -24.37 -16.08 -2.94
C GLN A 145 -25.26 -14.84 -3.03
N VAL A 146 -24.79 -13.69 -2.56
CA VAL A 146 -25.51 -12.41 -2.67
C VAL A 146 -25.73 -12.05 -4.14
N ALA A 147 -24.69 -12.11 -4.96
CA ALA A 147 -24.79 -11.84 -6.39
C ALA A 147 -25.79 -12.77 -7.10
N MET A 148 -25.76 -14.07 -6.80
CA MET A 148 -26.73 -15.02 -7.36
C MET A 148 -28.17 -14.70 -6.92
N ALA A 149 -28.40 -14.34 -5.65
CA ALA A 149 -29.71 -13.97 -5.18
C ALA A 149 -30.28 -12.72 -5.89
N MET A 150 -29.41 -11.74 -6.18
CA MET A 150 -29.78 -10.53 -6.92
C MET A 150 -30.15 -10.82 -8.40
N ILE A 151 -29.54 -11.82 -9.02
CA ILE A 151 -29.82 -12.18 -10.43
C ILE A 151 -31.12 -13.01 -10.54
N THR A 152 -31.45 -13.76 -9.49
CA THR A 152 -32.61 -14.69 -9.50
C THR A 152 -33.89 -14.09 -8.89
N ALA A 153 -33.84 -12.86 -8.39
CA ALA A 153 -35.00 -12.11 -7.87
C ALA A 153 -35.70 -11.33 -8.97
#